data_c34a6c5b4a9e69a202a89e2e8f910631
#
_entry.id   c34a6c5b4a9e69a202a89e2e8f910631
#
_cell.length_a   1.000
_cell.length_b   1.000
_cell.length_c   1.000
_cell.angle_alpha   90.00
_cell.angle_beta   90.00
_cell.angle_gamma   90.00
#
_symmetry.space_group_name_H-M   'P 1'
#
loop_
_entity.id
_entity.type
_entity.pdbx_description
1 polymer ?
#
loop_
_entity_poly.entity_id
_entity_poly.type
_entity_poly.pdbx_seq_one_letter_code
_entity_poly.pdbx_strand_id
1 'polypeptide(L)'
;KGCPIDEGQALISFEALDFASGKELLNWCDAHDSTISQAFCAREEALCASQGCIADTQEYLKRALDVMRFSTLRPIEEPTESMGGLLGSEAQRMRTFHASGRSVCGDLTAKAATYAMAVLETNASMGRIVAAPTAGSAGVVPGVLMALGEEHGFTDEDLARGLSCAAAVG
;
A
#
# COMPACT_ATOMS: atom_id res chain seq x y z
N LYS A 1 -4.65 -12.29 -26.97
CA LYS A 1 -3.85 -11.64 -28.05
C LYS A 1 -2.95 -10.66 -27.33
N GLY A 2 -1.65 -11.02 -27.19
CA GLY A 2 -0.65 -10.20 -26.52
C GLY A 2 -0.41 -8.90 -27.30
N CYS A 3 -0.20 -7.80 -26.57
CA CYS A 3 0.29 -6.56 -27.12
C CYS A 3 1.70 -6.81 -27.70
N PRO A 4 2.06 -6.31 -28.89
CA PRO A 4 3.41 -6.45 -29.38
C PRO A 4 4.35 -5.68 -28.44
N ILE A 5 5.40 -6.34 -27.99
CA ILE A 5 6.52 -5.72 -27.29
C ILE A 5 7.21 -4.82 -28.32
N ASP A 6 7.31 -3.52 -28.00
CA ASP A 6 8.05 -2.57 -28.81
C ASP A 6 9.53 -2.97 -28.78
N GLU A 7 10.07 -3.44 -29.91
CA GLU A 7 11.43 -4.01 -30.03
C GLU A 7 12.56 -2.98 -29.83
N GLY A 8 12.25 -1.80 -29.29
CA GLY A 8 13.19 -0.68 -29.16
C GLY A 8 13.76 -0.40 -27.77
N GLN A 9 13.21 -0.96 -26.70
CA GLN A 9 13.78 -0.80 -25.36
C GLN A 9 14.53 -2.07 -24.96
N ALA A 10 15.84 -1.97 -24.78
CA ALA A 10 16.64 -3.03 -24.17
C ALA A 10 16.07 -3.30 -22.77
N LEU A 11 15.45 -4.47 -22.57
CA LEU A 11 14.96 -4.91 -21.28
C LEU A 11 16.14 -4.92 -20.31
N ILE A 12 16.11 -4.07 -19.29
CA ILE A 12 17.07 -4.09 -18.19
C ILE A 12 16.96 -5.47 -17.55
N SER A 13 18.07 -6.19 -17.40
CA SER A 13 18.05 -7.51 -16.79
C SER A 13 17.62 -7.40 -15.33
N PHE A 14 16.88 -8.39 -14.80
CA PHE A 14 16.47 -8.43 -13.41
C PHE A 14 17.67 -8.30 -12.45
N GLU A 15 18.81 -8.90 -12.77
CA GLU A 15 20.05 -8.81 -11.99
C GLU A 15 20.54 -7.38 -11.77
N ALA A 16 20.31 -6.48 -12.73
CA ALA A 16 20.65 -5.05 -12.60
C ALA A 16 19.66 -4.26 -11.72
N LEU A 17 18.52 -4.84 -11.38
CA LEU A 17 17.44 -4.26 -10.58
C LEU A 17 17.24 -4.99 -9.23
N ASP A 18 18.09 -5.97 -8.92
CA ASP A 18 18.05 -6.70 -7.64
C ASP A 18 18.87 -5.97 -6.58
N PHE A 19 18.30 -4.90 -6.06
CA PHE A 19 18.95 -4.05 -5.05
C PHE A 19 19.07 -4.79 -3.71
N ALA A 20 20.31 -4.95 -3.21
CA ALA A 20 20.58 -5.53 -1.91
C ALA A 20 20.55 -4.49 -0.76
N SER A 21 20.47 -3.21 -1.09
CA SER A 21 20.46 -2.12 -0.10
C SER A 21 19.75 -0.88 -0.64
N GLY A 22 19.26 -0.04 0.29
CA GLY A 22 18.70 1.26 -0.06
C GLY A 22 19.70 2.19 -0.76
N LYS A 23 21.00 2.03 -0.48
CA LYS A 23 22.05 2.78 -1.18
C LYS A 23 22.15 2.40 -2.67
N GLU A 24 22.06 1.12 -2.97
CA GLU A 24 22.06 0.65 -4.37
C GLU A 24 20.81 1.12 -5.11
N LEU A 25 19.64 1.05 -4.48
CA LEU A 25 18.40 1.58 -5.02
C LEU A 25 18.53 3.09 -5.35
N LEU A 26 19.05 3.89 -4.42
CA LEU A 26 19.22 5.34 -4.64
C LEU A 26 20.25 5.62 -5.73
N ASN A 27 21.39 4.91 -5.75
CA ASN A 27 22.39 5.05 -6.81
C ASN A 27 21.81 4.71 -8.19
N TRP A 28 20.95 3.69 -8.27
CA TRP A 28 20.28 3.35 -9.51
C TRP A 28 19.31 4.46 -9.95
N CYS A 29 18.52 4.98 -9.01
CA CYS A 29 17.60 6.10 -9.28
C CYS A 29 18.35 7.32 -9.81
N ASP A 30 19.46 7.68 -9.18
CA ASP A 30 20.31 8.83 -9.59
C ASP A 30 20.91 8.60 -11.01
N ALA A 31 21.38 7.39 -11.28
CA ALA A 31 22.00 7.05 -12.56
C ALA A 31 20.99 7.06 -13.75
N HIS A 32 19.71 6.82 -13.48
CA HIS A 32 18.65 6.73 -14.50
C HIS A 32 17.65 7.90 -14.45
N ASP A 33 17.91 8.92 -13.65
CA ASP A 33 16.99 10.06 -13.42
C ASP A 33 15.56 9.57 -13.09
N SER A 34 15.47 8.59 -12.20
CA SER A 34 14.25 7.86 -11.89
C SER A 34 13.86 7.97 -10.43
N THR A 35 12.57 7.83 -10.15
CA THR A 35 12.05 7.76 -8.77
C THR A 35 12.12 6.34 -8.23
N ILE A 36 12.06 6.21 -6.89
CA ILE A 36 11.97 4.89 -6.21
C ILE A 36 10.77 4.09 -6.72
N SER A 37 9.62 4.75 -6.95
CA SER A 37 8.43 4.12 -7.52
C SER A 37 8.67 3.52 -8.91
N GLN A 38 9.38 4.25 -9.77
CA GLN A 38 9.74 3.76 -11.11
C GLN A 38 10.75 2.61 -11.05
N ALA A 39 11.74 2.69 -10.16
CA ALA A 39 12.69 1.59 -9.93
C ALA A 39 11.97 0.31 -9.45
N PHE A 40 11.01 0.43 -8.54
CA PHE A 40 10.18 -0.69 -8.10
C PHE A 40 9.40 -1.31 -9.26
N CYS A 41 8.69 -0.50 -10.06
CA CYS A 41 7.93 -1.01 -11.20
C CYS A 41 8.83 -1.71 -12.22
N ALA A 42 9.99 -1.12 -12.55
CA ALA A 42 10.95 -1.72 -13.46
C ALA A 42 11.49 -3.07 -12.94
N ARG A 43 11.75 -3.15 -11.62
CA ARG A 43 12.17 -4.40 -10.97
C ARG A 43 11.11 -5.49 -11.08
N GLU A 44 9.86 -5.16 -10.77
CA GLU A 44 8.75 -6.14 -10.83
C GLU A 44 8.49 -6.61 -12.27
N GLU A 45 8.56 -5.72 -13.24
CA GLU A 45 8.44 -6.07 -14.67
C GLU A 45 9.58 -6.97 -15.13
N ALA A 46 10.84 -6.66 -14.75
CA ALA A 46 12.00 -7.47 -15.08
C ALA A 46 11.94 -8.86 -14.39
N LEU A 47 11.50 -8.92 -13.12
CA LEU A 47 11.30 -10.17 -12.39
C LEU A 47 10.26 -11.06 -13.08
N CYS A 48 9.11 -10.50 -13.43
CA CYS A 48 8.09 -11.25 -14.16
C CYS A 48 8.56 -11.73 -15.52
N ALA A 49 9.27 -10.88 -16.28
CA ALA A 49 9.83 -11.26 -17.56
C ALA A 49 10.84 -12.43 -17.43
N SER A 50 11.68 -12.42 -16.37
CA SER A 50 12.62 -13.50 -16.11
C SER A 50 11.93 -14.84 -15.81
N GLN A 51 10.70 -14.79 -15.30
CA GLN A 51 9.86 -15.96 -15.00
C GLN A 51 8.92 -16.35 -16.14
N GLY A 52 9.01 -15.67 -17.29
CA GLY A 52 8.15 -15.91 -18.46
C GLY A 52 6.71 -15.46 -18.28
N CYS A 53 6.45 -14.53 -17.36
CA CYS A 53 5.13 -13.92 -17.16
C CYS A 53 5.17 -12.42 -17.55
N ILE A 54 3.98 -11.85 -17.76
CA ILE A 54 3.79 -10.43 -17.98
C ILE A 54 3.16 -9.86 -16.71
N ALA A 55 3.84 -8.93 -16.04
CA ALA A 55 3.26 -8.19 -14.93
C ALA A 55 2.53 -6.97 -15.45
N ASP A 56 1.32 -6.77 -14.97
CA ASP A 56 0.69 -5.46 -14.96
C ASP A 56 0.81 -4.89 -13.54
N THR A 57 1.97 -4.31 -13.24
CA THR A 57 2.29 -3.76 -11.92
C THR A 57 1.30 -2.65 -11.54
N GLN A 58 0.83 -1.86 -12.50
CA GLN A 58 -0.13 -0.79 -12.25
C GLN A 58 -1.51 -1.35 -11.85
N GLU A 59 -1.99 -2.36 -12.56
CA GLU A 59 -3.24 -3.04 -12.22
C GLU A 59 -3.14 -3.75 -10.86
N TYR A 60 -1.98 -4.32 -10.54
CA TYR A 60 -1.74 -4.91 -9.22
C TYR A 60 -1.80 -3.86 -8.10
N LEU A 61 -1.12 -2.73 -8.25
CA LEU A 61 -1.13 -1.64 -7.28
C LEU A 61 -2.54 -1.07 -7.10
N LYS A 62 -3.29 -0.89 -8.18
CA LYS A 62 -4.69 -0.45 -8.14
C LYS A 62 -5.56 -1.41 -7.32
N ARG A 63 -5.48 -2.71 -7.60
CA ARG A 63 -6.23 -3.73 -6.84
C ARG A 63 -5.82 -3.77 -5.38
N ALA A 64 -4.54 -3.59 -5.07
CA ALA A 64 -4.06 -3.50 -3.69
C ALA A 64 -4.66 -2.29 -2.97
N LEU A 65 -4.67 -1.11 -3.62
CA LEU A 65 -5.30 0.09 -3.07
C LEU A 65 -6.81 -0.07 -2.85
N ASP A 66 -7.53 -0.72 -3.75
CA ASP A 66 -8.96 -0.99 -3.58
C ASP A 66 -9.23 -1.87 -2.35
N VAL A 67 -8.41 -2.91 -2.13
CA VAL A 67 -8.50 -3.74 -0.92
C VAL A 67 -8.13 -2.95 0.32
N MET A 68 -7.09 -2.12 0.28
CA MET A 68 -6.68 -1.26 1.38
C MET A 68 -7.80 -0.26 1.75
N ARG A 69 -8.39 0.40 0.75
CA ARG A 69 -9.51 1.33 0.95
C ARG A 69 -10.71 0.62 1.59
N PHE A 70 -11.07 -0.53 1.06
CA PHE A 70 -12.17 -1.32 1.60
C PHE A 70 -11.93 -1.72 3.06
N SER A 71 -10.72 -2.23 3.37
CA SER A 71 -10.38 -2.70 4.72
C SER A 71 -10.25 -1.58 5.75
N THR A 72 -9.97 -0.34 5.33
CA THR A 72 -9.89 0.83 6.21
C THR A 72 -11.26 1.46 6.49
N LEU A 73 -12.21 1.41 5.56
CA LEU A 73 -13.49 2.12 5.69
C LEU A 73 -14.60 1.24 6.25
N ARG A 74 -14.71 0.01 5.74
CA ARG A 74 -15.84 -0.86 6.08
C ARG A 74 -16.04 -1.09 7.58
N PRO A 75 -15.02 -1.42 8.41
CA PRO A 75 -15.24 -1.67 9.84
C PRO A 75 -15.70 -0.43 10.62
N ILE A 76 -15.44 0.77 10.07
CA ILE A 76 -15.87 2.02 10.67
C ILE A 76 -17.37 2.25 10.40
N GLU A 77 -17.84 1.89 9.22
CA GLU A 77 -19.23 2.05 8.78
C GLU A 77 -20.11 0.90 9.26
N GLU A 78 -19.60 -0.33 9.12
CA GLU A 78 -20.27 -1.60 9.47
C GLU A 78 -19.38 -2.42 10.40
N PRO A 79 -19.30 -2.11 11.70
CA PRO A 79 -18.48 -2.85 12.63
C PRO A 79 -18.85 -4.32 12.69
N THR A 80 -17.84 -5.18 12.66
CA THR A 80 -18.00 -6.64 12.73
C THR A 80 -17.17 -7.17 13.89
N GLU A 81 -17.77 -8.00 14.72
CA GLU A 81 -17.06 -8.65 15.81
C GLU A 81 -16.05 -9.66 15.26
N SER A 82 -14.84 -9.68 15.84
CA SER A 82 -13.81 -10.65 15.49
C SER A 82 -14.23 -12.06 15.87
N MET A 83 -13.68 -13.08 15.20
CA MET A 83 -13.99 -14.48 15.48
C MET A 83 -13.75 -14.88 16.94
N GLY A 84 -12.82 -14.24 17.63
CA GLY A 84 -12.53 -14.48 19.06
C GLY A 84 -13.30 -13.58 20.03
N GLY A 85 -14.16 -12.69 19.53
CA GLY A 85 -14.91 -11.74 20.36
C GLY A 85 -14.04 -10.69 21.06
N LEU A 86 -12.76 -10.54 20.68
CA LEU A 86 -11.82 -9.64 21.34
C LEU A 86 -11.83 -8.23 20.74
N LEU A 87 -12.20 -8.12 19.47
CA LEU A 87 -12.27 -6.86 18.71
C LEU A 87 -13.66 -6.72 18.08
N GLY A 88 -14.14 -5.48 18.04
CA GLY A 88 -15.40 -5.13 17.41
C GLY A 88 -15.75 -3.68 17.70
N SER A 89 -15.78 -2.85 16.67
CA SER A 89 -16.07 -1.41 16.74
C SER A 89 -15.00 -0.50 17.36
N GLU A 90 -13.76 -0.94 17.55
CA GLU A 90 -12.65 -0.10 18.04
C GLU A 90 -12.39 1.08 17.08
N ALA A 91 -12.31 0.82 15.79
CA ALA A 91 -12.08 1.85 14.78
C ALA A 91 -13.24 2.87 14.75
N GLN A 92 -14.47 2.41 14.84
CA GLN A 92 -15.63 3.30 14.92
C GLN A 92 -15.59 4.16 16.19
N ARG A 93 -15.23 3.58 17.34
CA ARG A 93 -15.07 4.31 18.61
C ARG A 93 -13.94 5.33 18.55
N MET A 94 -12.80 4.97 17.91
CA MET A 94 -11.69 5.90 17.69
C MET A 94 -12.11 7.07 16.83
N ARG A 95 -12.83 6.83 15.72
CA ARG A 95 -13.37 7.88 14.85
C ARG A 95 -14.31 8.81 15.64
N THR A 96 -15.22 8.25 16.42
CA THR A 96 -16.16 9.02 17.25
C THR A 96 -15.44 9.87 18.30
N PHE A 97 -14.43 9.29 18.97
CA PHE A 97 -13.62 10.00 19.94
C PHE A 97 -12.83 11.14 19.29
N HIS A 98 -12.22 10.90 18.13
CA HIS A 98 -11.50 11.93 17.39
C HIS A 98 -12.44 13.07 16.97
N ALA A 99 -13.62 12.76 16.43
CA ALA A 99 -14.63 13.75 16.03
C ALA A 99 -15.13 14.61 17.20
N SER A 100 -14.98 14.17 18.45
CA SER A 100 -15.32 14.94 19.64
C SER A 100 -14.31 16.07 19.97
N GLY A 101 -13.24 16.22 19.20
CA GLY A 101 -12.18 17.22 19.42
C GLY A 101 -11.26 16.94 20.62
N ARG A 102 -11.35 15.75 21.23
CA ARG A 102 -10.59 15.36 22.45
C ARG A 102 -9.29 14.62 22.15
N SER A 103 -9.02 14.33 20.86
CA SER A 103 -7.78 13.65 20.47
C SER A 103 -6.57 14.57 20.69
N VAL A 104 -5.51 14.02 21.27
CA VAL A 104 -4.25 14.73 21.51
C VAL A 104 -3.20 14.48 20.45
N CYS A 105 -3.48 13.57 19.48
CA CYS A 105 -2.49 13.14 18.48
C CYS A 105 -2.46 14.02 17.21
N GLY A 106 -3.32 15.02 17.11
CA GLY A 106 -3.57 15.74 15.86
C GLY A 106 -4.39 14.93 14.85
N ASP A 107 -4.99 15.62 13.87
CA ASP A 107 -6.02 15.06 13.00
C ASP A 107 -5.49 13.94 12.11
N LEU A 108 -4.37 14.16 11.43
CA LEU A 108 -3.78 13.19 10.51
C LEU A 108 -3.38 11.89 11.23
N THR A 109 -2.70 12.01 12.37
CA THR A 109 -2.26 10.84 13.14
C THR A 109 -3.44 10.05 13.70
N ALA A 110 -4.46 10.73 14.24
CA ALA A 110 -5.66 10.10 14.75
C ALA A 110 -6.43 9.37 13.65
N LYS A 111 -6.53 9.97 12.46
CA LYS A 111 -7.14 9.37 11.27
C LYS A 111 -6.36 8.13 10.82
N ALA A 112 -5.04 8.23 10.67
CA ALA A 112 -4.19 7.12 10.27
C ALA A 112 -4.28 5.94 11.27
N ALA A 113 -4.25 6.23 12.58
CA ALA A 113 -4.42 5.21 13.63
C ALA A 113 -5.80 4.55 13.58
N THR A 114 -6.86 5.32 13.31
CA THR A 114 -8.23 4.81 13.16
C THR A 114 -8.31 3.84 11.98
N TYR A 115 -7.75 4.19 10.84
CA TYR A 115 -7.71 3.33 9.65
C TYR A 115 -6.85 2.08 9.86
N ALA A 116 -5.72 2.22 10.55
CA ALA A 116 -4.89 1.06 10.89
C ALA A 116 -5.64 0.08 11.79
N MET A 117 -6.42 0.57 12.76
CA MET A 117 -7.28 -0.25 13.62
C MET A 117 -8.39 -0.93 12.81
N ALA A 118 -9.00 -0.25 11.85
CA ALA A 118 -10.02 -0.83 10.98
C ALA A 118 -9.46 -2.02 10.16
N VAL A 119 -8.23 -1.92 9.64
CA VAL A 119 -7.58 -3.04 8.95
C VAL A 119 -7.34 -4.21 9.91
N LEU A 120 -6.96 -3.94 11.16
CA LEU A 120 -6.80 -4.98 12.18
C LEU A 120 -8.14 -5.70 12.46
N GLU A 121 -9.24 -4.96 12.57
CA GLU A 121 -10.59 -5.53 12.73
C GLU A 121 -11.00 -6.36 11.51
N THR A 122 -10.73 -5.86 10.30
CA THR A 122 -10.96 -6.62 9.05
C THR A 122 -10.20 -7.95 9.07
N ASN A 123 -8.92 -7.92 9.45
CA ASN A 123 -8.10 -9.14 9.55
C ASN A 123 -8.63 -10.09 10.62
N ALA A 124 -8.98 -9.60 11.80
CA ALA A 124 -9.49 -10.40 12.92
C ALA A 124 -10.87 -11.02 12.66
N SER A 125 -11.67 -10.44 11.75
CA SER A 125 -12.95 -10.98 11.29
C SER A 125 -12.85 -11.79 10.00
N MET A 126 -11.63 -12.23 9.62
CA MET A 126 -11.34 -13.03 8.42
C MET A 126 -11.68 -12.31 7.11
N GLY A 127 -11.67 -10.98 7.11
CA GLY A 127 -11.82 -10.17 5.92
C GLY A 127 -10.54 -10.11 5.08
N ARG A 128 -10.67 -9.59 3.86
CA ARG A 128 -9.53 -9.45 2.95
C ARG A 128 -8.70 -8.22 3.30
N ILE A 129 -7.40 -8.41 3.43
CA ILE A 129 -6.39 -7.35 3.64
C ILE A 129 -5.24 -7.53 2.66
N VAL A 130 -4.39 -6.50 2.52
CA VAL A 130 -3.09 -6.58 1.87
C VAL A 130 -2.02 -6.73 2.95
N ALA A 131 -1.23 -7.79 2.91
CA ALA A 131 -0.08 -7.93 3.80
C ALA A 131 0.99 -6.87 3.43
N ALA A 132 1.41 -6.05 4.41
CA ALA A 132 2.32 -4.93 4.17
C ALA A 132 3.24 -4.66 5.39
N PRO A 133 4.42 -5.30 5.51
CA PRO A 133 4.87 -6.51 4.82
C PRO A 133 4.27 -7.80 5.39
N THR A 134 3.67 -7.77 6.58
CA THR A 134 3.04 -8.93 7.25
C THR A 134 1.57 -8.66 7.54
N ALA A 135 0.79 -9.72 7.80
CA ALA A 135 -0.61 -9.59 8.20
C ALA A 135 -0.76 -8.80 9.53
N GLY A 136 0.19 -8.92 10.45
CA GLY A 136 0.16 -8.20 11.74
C GLY A 136 0.41 -6.69 11.61
N SER A 137 1.20 -6.26 10.62
CA SER A 137 1.49 -4.84 10.35
C SER A 137 0.67 -4.25 9.20
N ALA A 138 -0.26 -5.04 8.63
CA ALA A 138 -1.01 -4.71 7.43
C ALA A 138 -1.85 -3.42 7.51
N GLY A 139 -2.11 -2.92 8.72
CA GLY A 139 -2.85 -1.68 8.94
C GLY A 139 -2.04 -0.39 8.77
N VAL A 140 -0.72 -0.45 8.91
CA VAL A 140 0.12 0.77 8.98
C VAL A 140 0.16 1.50 7.63
N VAL A 141 0.53 0.80 6.57
CA VAL A 141 0.63 1.39 5.23
C VAL A 141 -0.72 1.91 4.72
N PRO A 142 -1.81 1.11 4.71
CA PRO A 142 -3.10 1.63 4.28
C PRO A 142 -3.62 2.76 5.18
N GLY A 143 -3.41 2.67 6.50
CA GLY A 143 -3.81 3.73 7.43
C GLY A 143 -3.18 5.08 7.10
N VAL A 144 -1.89 5.09 6.82
CA VAL A 144 -1.15 6.31 6.44
C VAL A 144 -1.56 6.79 5.05
N LEU A 145 -1.60 5.90 4.05
CA LEU A 145 -1.95 6.26 2.67
C LEU A 145 -3.36 6.85 2.57
N MET A 146 -4.36 6.21 3.18
CA MET A 146 -5.74 6.70 3.13
C MET A 146 -5.90 8.02 3.89
N ALA A 147 -5.26 8.17 5.05
CA ALA A 147 -5.31 9.41 5.81
C ALA A 147 -4.65 10.58 5.04
N LEU A 148 -3.50 10.36 4.42
CA LEU A 148 -2.81 11.36 3.58
C LEU A 148 -3.63 11.69 2.33
N GLY A 149 -4.21 10.67 1.67
CA GLY A 149 -5.06 10.86 0.49
C GLY A 149 -6.24 11.77 0.77
N GLU A 150 -6.93 11.55 1.89
CA GLU A 150 -8.07 12.41 2.28
C GLU A 150 -7.63 13.81 2.72
N GLU A 151 -6.55 13.93 3.49
CA GLU A 151 -6.11 15.22 4.03
C GLU A 151 -5.55 16.16 2.96
N HIS A 152 -4.83 15.59 1.99
CA HIS A 152 -4.13 16.35 0.95
C HIS A 152 -4.76 16.24 -0.43
N GLY A 153 -5.82 15.45 -0.60
CA GLY A 153 -6.50 15.26 -1.87
C GLY A 153 -5.65 14.54 -2.91
N PHE A 154 -4.79 13.62 -2.49
CA PHE A 154 -3.96 12.83 -3.41
C PHE A 154 -4.83 11.92 -4.30
N THR A 155 -4.43 11.83 -5.56
CA THR A 155 -5.07 10.95 -6.53
C THR A 155 -4.72 9.48 -6.31
N ASP A 156 -5.46 8.56 -6.91
CA ASP A 156 -5.14 7.13 -6.87
C ASP A 156 -3.76 6.82 -7.46
N GLU A 157 -3.30 7.61 -8.44
CA GLU A 157 -1.94 7.52 -8.99
C GLU A 157 -0.88 7.95 -8.00
N ASP A 158 -1.12 9.00 -7.21
CA ASP A 158 -0.23 9.45 -6.14
C ASP A 158 -0.12 8.38 -5.05
N LEU A 159 -1.25 7.80 -4.65
CA LEU A 159 -1.30 6.72 -3.67
C LEU A 159 -0.61 5.45 -4.17
N ALA A 160 -0.75 5.10 -5.46
CA ALA A 160 -0.05 3.98 -6.07
C ALA A 160 1.46 4.19 -6.07
N ARG A 161 1.93 5.42 -6.38
CA ARG A 161 3.36 5.78 -6.27
C ARG A 161 3.86 5.69 -4.83
N GLY A 162 3.07 6.15 -3.87
CA GLY A 162 3.39 6.01 -2.44
C GLY A 162 3.48 4.55 -2.01
N LEU A 163 2.53 3.71 -2.46
CA LEU A 163 2.51 2.28 -2.17
C LEU A 163 3.72 1.55 -2.77
N SER A 164 4.07 1.85 -4.03
CA SER A 164 5.25 1.25 -4.67
C SER A 164 6.56 1.69 -4.00
N CYS A 165 6.67 2.95 -3.54
CA CYS A 165 7.81 3.39 -2.72
C CYS A 165 7.88 2.62 -1.39
N ALA A 166 6.74 2.42 -0.71
CA ALA A 166 6.70 1.64 0.53
C ALA A 166 7.11 0.18 0.30
N ALA A 167 6.68 -0.43 -0.82
CA ALA A 167 7.05 -1.79 -1.20
C ALA A 167 8.54 -1.92 -1.56
N ALA A 168 9.14 -0.89 -2.16
CA ALA A 168 10.58 -0.91 -2.49
C ALA A 168 11.47 -0.82 -1.25
N VAL A 169 10.98 -0.27 -0.14
CA VAL A 169 11.74 -0.07 1.11
C VAL A 169 11.51 -1.20 2.11
N GLY A 170 10.34 -1.86 2.07
CA GLY A 170 9.95 -2.96 2.96
C GLY A 170 10.46 -4.30 2.53
#